data_0cbb44362c3f5a6cda45dc8340ac69dc
#
_entry.id   0cbb44362c3f5a6cda45dc8340ac69dc
#
_cell.length_a   1.000
_cell.length_b   1.000
_cell.length_c   1.000
_cell.angle_alpha   90.00
_cell.angle_beta   90.00
_cell.angle_gamma   90.00
#
_symmetry.space_group_name_H-M   'P 1'
#
loop_
_entity.id
_entity.type
_entity.pdbx_description
1 polymer ?
#
loop_
_entity_poly.entity_id
_entity_poly.type
_entity_poly.pdbx_seq_one_letter_code
_entity_poly.pdbx_strand_id
1 'polypeptide(L)'
;MGMGCKKIYLSNRTIEKAMNIKRKFNEIDVVKWGNIPDFDIVINATSVGLKGESLKLNFNAKDKIFYDVIYNPKETPFLKEAKVSGNIVENGKFMFIYQANQSFSIWNNVIPKIDDEVLKIF
;
A
#
# COMPACT_ATOMS: atom_id res chain seq x y z
N MET A 1 17.26 -5.59 -4.13
CA MET A 1 16.24 -5.21 -3.14
C MET A 1 16.93 -4.53 -1.97
N GLY A 2 16.71 -3.24 -1.77
CA GLY A 2 17.19 -2.52 -0.58
C GLY A 2 16.30 -2.81 0.63
N MET A 3 16.71 -2.38 1.81
CA MET A 3 15.90 -2.41 3.04
C MET A 3 15.50 -3.81 3.55
N GLY A 4 16.22 -4.86 3.20
CA GLY A 4 16.00 -6.22 3.74
C GLY A 4 14.81 -7.00 3.19
N CYS A 5 14.11 -6.48 2.18
CA CYS A 5 13.05 -7.23 1.50
C CYS A 5 13.65 -8.43 0.77
N LYS A 6 13.17 -9.66 1.11
CA LYS A 6 13.69 -10.90 0.52
C LYS A 6 12.96 -11.29 -0.75
N LYS A 7 11.66 -11.01 -0.85
CA LYS A 7 10.84 -11.42 -1.98
C LYS A 7 9.67 -10.45 -2.19
N ILE A 8 9.35 -10.18 -3.45
CA ILE A 8 8.23 -9.34 -3.84
C ILE A 8 7.34 -10.15 -4.78
N TYR A 9 6.07 -10.25 -4.44
CA TYR A 9 5.03 -10.75 -5.33
C TYR A 9 4.21 -9.59 -5.86
N LEU A 10 3.99 -9.57 -7.16
CA LEU A 10 3.18 -8.56 -7.82
C LEU A 10 1.93 -9.19 -8.41
N SER A 11 0.77 -8.69 -8.02
CA SER A 11 -0.52 -9.05 -8.59
C SER A 11 -1.16 -7.84 -9.24
N ASN A 12 -1.70 -7.99 -10.44
CA ASN A 12 -2.44 -6.95 -11.12
C ASN A 12 -3.60 -7.55 -11.90
N ARG A 13 -4.76 -6.87 -11.92
CA ARG A 13 -5.93 -7.32 -12.70
C ARG A 13 -5.61 -7.53 -14.18
N THR A 14 -4.76 -6.67 -14.75
CA THR A 14 -4.23 -6.80 -16.11
C THR A 14 -2.83 -7.42 -16.02
N ILE A 15 -2.72 -8.70 -16.33
CA ILE A 15 -1.49 -9.47 -16.15
C ILE A 15 -0.31 -8.88 -16.94
N GLU A 16 -0.55 -8.33 -18.13
CA GLU A 16 0.48 -7.74 -19.00
C GLU A 16 1.19 -6.57 -18.32
N LYS A 17 0.46 -5.77 -17.49
CA LYS A 17 1.04 -4.66 -16.73
C LYS A 17 2.03 -5.19 -15.68
N ALA A 18 1.67 -6.26 -14.99
CA ALA A 18 2.56 -6.90 -14.02
C ALA A 18 3.80 -7.50 -14.70
N MET A 19 3.62 -8.17 -15.85
CA MET A 19 4.73 -8.73 -16.63
C MET A 19 5.67 -7.66 -17.17
N ASN A 20 5.16 -6.49 -17.55
CA ASN A 20 6.00 -5.36 -17.98
C ASN A 20 6.87 -4.83 -16.83
N ILE A 21 6.35 -4.82 -15.61
CA ILE A 21 7.13 -4.45 -14.41
C ILE A 21 8.19 -5.52 -14.13
N LYS A 22 7.82 -6.81 -14.17
CA LYS A 22 8.75 -7.92 -13.98
C LYS A 22 9.93 -7.86 -14.95
N ARG A 23 9.72 -7.50 -16.22
CA ARG A 23 10.79 -7.36 -17.21
C ARG A 23 11.84 -6.31 -16.84
N LYS A 24 11.45 -5.30 -16.04
CA LYS A 24 12.35 -4.25 -15.54
C LYS A 24 13.00 -4.62 -14.20
N PHE A 25 12.37 -5.49 -13.43
CA PHE A 25 12.79 -5.88 -12.09
C PHE A 25 12.69 -7.40 -11.96
N ASN A 26 13.79 -8.09 -12.25
CA ASN A 26 13.84 -9.56 -12.32
C ASN A 26 13.54 -10.25 -10.99
N GLU A 27 13.74 -9.56 -9.86
CA GLU A 27 13.51 -10.08 -8.52
C GLU A 27 12.02 -10.19 -8.13
N ILE A 28 11.11 -9.64 -8.95
CA ILE A 28 9.67 -9.67 -8.69
C ILE A 28 9.08 -10.94 -9.29
N ASP A 29 8.27 -11.65 -8.52
CA ASP A 29 7.42 -12.74 -9.01
C ASP A 29 6.01 -12.24 -9.28
N VAL A 30 5.48 -12.55 -10.46
CA VAL A 30 4.10 -12.22 -10.83
C VAL A 30 3.18 -13.37 -10.42
N VAL A 31 2.11 -13.04 -9.71
CA VAL A 31 1.06 -13.99 -9.31
C VAL A 31 -0.28 -13.58 -9.91
N LYS A 32 -1.17 -14.55 -10.05
CA LYS A 32 -2.52 -14.32 -10.57
C LYS A 32 -3.28 -13.36 -9.65
N TRP A 33 -4.10 -12.47 -10.23
CA TRP A 33 -4.97 -11.58 -9.49
C TRP A 33 -5.86 -12.34 -8.50
N GLY A 34 -5.87 -11.87 -7.27
CA GLY A 34 -6.59 -12.50 -6.17
C GLY A 34 -5.83 -13.59 -5.43
N ASN A 35 -4.71 -14.11 -5.98
CA ASN A 35 -3.84 -15.01 -5.25
C ASN A 35 -2.91 -14.22 -4.34
N ILE A 36 -2.90 -14.60 -3.07
CA ILE A 36 -1.98 -14.06 -2.09
C ILE A 36 -1.11 -15.21 -1.60
N PRO A 37 0.17 -15.28 -2.02
CA PRO A 37 1.15 -16.21 -1.43
C PRO A 37 1.34 -15.91 0.04
N ASP A 38 2.12 -16.74 0.76
CA ASP A 38 2.54 -16.38 2.11
C ASP A 38 3.34 -15.06 2.08
N PHE A 39 3.05 -14.16 3.03
CA PHE A 39 3.56 -12.81 3.06
C PHE A 39 3.73 -12.30 4.50
N ASP A 40 4.58 -11.32 4.68
CA ASP A 40 4.68 -10.54 5.91
C ASP A 40 3.92 -9.21 5.79
N ILE A 41 3.94 -8.62 4.59
CA ILE A 41 3.28 -7.35 4.28
C ILE A 41 2.52 -7.49 2.97
N VAL A 42 1.27 -7.02 2.93
CA VAL A 42 0.51 -6.84 1.69
C VAL A 42 0.17 -5.37 1.50
N ILE A 43 0.34 -4.88 0.28
CA ILE A 43 0.12 -3.47 -0.07
C ILE A 43 -0.94 -3.38 -1.15
N ASN A 44 -2.04 -2.68 -0.86
CA ASN A 44 -2.97 -2.24 -1.88
C ASN A 44 -2.45 -0.95 -2.52
N ALA A 45 -1.91 -1.06 -3.72
CA ALA A 45 -1.48 0.06 -4.55
C ALA A 45 -2.43 0.29 -5.74
N THR A 46 -3.69 -0.08 -5.59
CA THR A 46 -4.74 0.10 -6.61
C THR A 46 -5.71 1.20 -6.19
N SER A 47 -6.64 1.56 -7.08
CA SER A 47 -7.75 2.45 -6.77
C SER A 47 -8.96 1.74 -6.13
N VAL A 48 -8.92 0.43 -5.97
CA VAL A 48 -10.00 -0.34 -5.35
C VAL A 48 -10.08 -0.02 -3.86
N GLY A 49 -11.24 0.43 -3.43
CA GLY A 49 -11.50 0.92 -2.08
C GLY A 49 -11.80 2.41 -1.99
N LEU A 50 -11.47 3.21 -3.02
CA LEU A 50 -11.78 4.65 -3.05
C LEU A 50 -13.29 4.95 -2.97
N LYS A 51 -14.12 4.08 -3.54
CA LYS A 51 -15.59 4.19 -3.54
C LYS A 51 -16.25 3.10 -2.70
N GLY A 52 -15.49 2.48 -1.78
CA GLY A 52 -15.98 1.42 -0.90
C GLY A 52 -16.00 0.01 -1.53
N GLU A 53 -15.36 -0.20 -2.68
CA GLU A 53 -15.23 -1.52 -3.27
C GLU A 53 -14.28 -2.40 -2.46
N SER A 54 -14.55 -3.70 -2.37
CA SER A 54 -13.64 -4.70 -1.79
C SER A 54 -12.76 -5.32 -2.86
N LEU A 55 -11.51 -5.59 -2.50
CA LEU A 55 -10.56 -6.34 -3.34
C LEU A 55 -10.94 -7.83 -3.49
N LYS A 56 -11.88 -8.35 -2.68
CA LYS A 56 -12.29 -9.76 -2.65
C LYS A 56 -11.11 -10.73 -2.59
N LEU A 57 -10.16 -10.43 -1.72
CA LEU A 57 -9.00 -11.27 -1.50
C LEU A 57 -9.34 -12.32 -0.45
N ASN A 58 -9.10 -13.60 -0.77
CA ASN A 58 -9.20 -14.66 0.21
C ASN A 58 -7.84 -14.82 0.89
N PHE A 59 -7.74 -14.38 2.13
CA PHE A 59 -6.55 -14.58 2.96
C PHE A 59 -6.96 -15.15 4.33
N ASN A 60 -6.17 -16.07 4.81
CA ASN A 60 -6.24 -16.55 6.19
C ASN A 60 -4.92 -16.16 6.86
N ALA A 61 -4.80 -14.87 7.19
CA ALA A 61 -3.59 -14.30 7.76
C ALA A 61 -3.91 -13.63 9.09
N LYS A 62 -2.99 -13.78 10.05
CA LYS A 62 -3.02 -13.15 11.35
C LYS A 62 -1.63 -12.61 11.68
N ASP A 63 -1.59 -11.51 12.42
CA ASP A 63 -0.34 -10.85 12.83
C ASP A 63 0.55 -10.40 11.64
N LYS A 64 -0.09 -10.14 10.48
CA LYS A 64 0.56 -9.61 9.27
C LYS A 64 0.27 -8.12 9.12
N ILE A 65 1.00 -7.45 8.23
CA ILE A 65 0.83 -6.01 7.96
C ILE A 65 0.05 -5.83 6.67
N PHE A 66 -1.01 -5.04 6.75
CA PHE A 66 -1.82 -4.62 5.61
C PHE A 66 -1.69 -3.11 5.44
N TYR A 67 -1.17 -2.69 4.30
CA TYR A 67 -0.97 -1.30 3.96
C TYR A 67 -1.82 -0.91 2.75
N ASP A 68 -2.57 0.18 2.87
CA ASP A 68 -3.33 0.73 1.75
C ASP A 68 -2.77 2.11 1.40
N VAL A 69 -2.43 2.36 0.13
CA VAL A 69 -1.98 3.68 -0.32
C VAL A 69 -3.10 4.71 -0.29
N ILE A 70 -4.35 4.28 -0.19
CA ILE A 70 -5.52 5.13 -0.04
C ILE A 70 -5.53 5.71 1.39
N TYR A 71 -5.69 7.03 1.51
CA TYR A 71 -5.81 7.72 2.80
C TYR A 71 -7.21 8.32 3.03
N ASN A 72 -8.00 8.46 1.97
CA ASN A 72 -9.40 8.89 2.06
C ASN A 72 -10.26 7.97 1.17
N PRO A 73 -11.15 7.17 1.75
CA PRO A 73 -11.52 7.10 3.17
C PRO A 73 -10.38 6.61 4.08
N LYS A 74 -10.43 6.96 5.38
CA LYS A 74 -9.40 6.56 6.37
C LYS A 74 -9.29 5.05 6.54
N GLU A 75 -10.38 4.32 6.39
CA GLU A 75 -10.45 2.86 6.49
C GLU A 75 -11.21 2.32 5.28
N THR A 76 -10.47 1.71 4.37
CA THR A 76 -11.06 1.02 3.20
C THR A 76 -11.60 -0.36 3.60
N PRO A 77 -12.48 -0.99 2.80
CA PRO A 77 -12.93 -2.36 3.05
C PRO A 77 -11.75 -3.34 3.20
N PHE A 78 -10.69 -3.17 2.43
CA PHE A 78 -9.46 -3.97 2.53
C PHE A 78 -8.82 -3.88 3.92
N LEU A 79 -8.65 -2.69 4.48
CA LEU A 79 -8.09 -2.52 5.83
C LEU A 79 -9.04 -3.01 6.91
N LYS A 80 -10.34 -2.75 6.76
CA LYS A 80 -11.36 -3.20 7.71
C LYS A 80 -11.40 -4.73 7.83
N GLU A 81 -11.41 -5.44 6.70
CA GLU A 81 -11.40 -6.91 6.65
C GLU A 81 -10.12 -7.46 7.31
N ALA A 82 -8.96 -6.87 7.00
CA ALA A 82 -7.68 -7.26 7.59
C ALA A 82 -7.66 -7.07 9.12
N LYS A 83 -8.16 -5.96 9.61
CA LYS A 83 -8.22 -5.61 11.03
C LYS A 83 -9.11 -6.59 11.82
N VAL A 84 -10.28 -6.91 11.28
CA VAL A 84 -11.20 -7.91 11.88
C VAL A 84 -10.54 -9.28 11.99
N SER A 85 -9.67 -9.62 11.04
CA SER A 85 -8.90 -10.88 11.04
C SER A 85 -7.67 -10.86 11.96
N GLY A 86 -7.43 -9.79 12.73
CA GLY A 86 -6.34 -9.70 13.70
C GLY A 86 -5.00 -9.29 13.10
N ASN A 87 -5.01 -8.52 12.01
CA ASN A 87 -3.81 -8.01 11.38
C ASN A 87 -3.55 -6.54 11.75
N ILE A 88 -2.31 -6.11 11.57
CA ILE A 88 -1.90 -4.71 11.70
C ILE A 88 -2.28 -3.99 10.39
N VAL A 89 -2.92 -2.83 10.51
CA VAL A 89 -3.38 -2.07 9.34
C VAL A 89 -2.83 -0.64 9.37
N GLU A 90 -2.44 -0.14 8.20
CA GLU A 90 -1.98 1.24 8.02
C GLU A 90 -2.47 1.77 6.67
N ASN A 91 -2.88 3.03 6.63
CA ASN A 91 -3.32 3.70 5.40
C ASN A 91 -2.25 4.64 4.82
N GLY A 92 -2.53 5.21 3.66
CA GLY A 92 -1.60 6.07 2.92
C GLY A 92 -1.37 7.47 3.47
N LYS A 93 -1.93 7.84 4.63
CA LYS A 93 -1.85 9.17 5.21
C LYS A 93 -0.41 9.67 5.34
N PHE A 94 0.43 8.90 6.02
CA PHE A 94 1.83 9.29 6.22
C PHE A 94 2.62 9.36 4.91
N MET A 95 2.39 8.42 4.00
CA MET A 95 3.00 8.46 2.68
C MET A 95 2.63 9.75 1.95
N PHE A 96 1.36 10.14 1.98
CA PHE A 96 0.88 11.38 1.37
C PHE A 96 1.53 12.63 2.02
N ILE A 97 1.56 12.71 3.36
CA ILE A 97 2.15 13.83 4.08
C ILE A 97 3.65 13.97 3.76
N TYR A 98 4.40 12.88 3.83
CA TYR A 98 5.85 12.93 3.60
C TYR A 98 6.19 13.26 2.15
N GLN A 99 5.46 12.73 1.16
CA GLN A 99 5.71 13.08 -0.23
C GLN A 99 5.35 14.56 -0.52
N ALA A 100 4.27 15.07 0.08
CA ALA A 100 3.90 16.48 -0.05
C ALA A 100 4.94 17.40 0.60
N ASN A 101 5.42 17.05 1.80
CA ASN A 101 6.50 17.77 2.48
C ASN A 101 7.77 17.83 1.62
N GLN A 102 8.17 16.71 1.04
CA GLN A 102 9.34 16.63 0.16
C GLN A 102 9.16 17.48 -1.11
N SER A 103 7.99 17.42 -1.73
CA SER A 103 7.68 18.23 -2.92
C SER A 103 7.72 19.71 -2.61
N PHE A 104 7.12 20.13 -1.50
CA PHE A 104 7.13 21.52 -1.04
C PHE A 104 8.57 22.00 -0.78
N SER A 105 9.39 21.16 -0.13
CA SER A 105 10.78 21.47 0.16
C SER A 105 11.59 21.71 -1.11
N ILE A 106 11.39 20.90 -2.15
CA ILE A 106 12.07 21.06 -3.44
C ILE A 106 11.65 22.35 -4.14
N TRP A 107 10.36 22.69 -4.11
CA TRP A 107 9.85 23.87 -4.83
C TRP A 107 10.18 25.17 -4.12
N ASN A 108 10.23 25.19 -2.79
CA ASN A 108 10.36 26.41 -2.01
C ASN A 108 11.71 26.54 -1.28
N ASN A 109 12.58 25.54 -1.39
CA ASN A 109 13.86 25.47 -0.67
C ASN A 109 13.70 25.66 0.86
N VAL A 110 12.60 25.19 1.42
CA VAL A 110 12.25 25.24 2.84
C VAL A 110 11.71 23.88 3.25
N ILE A 111 12.17 23.35 4.39
CA ILE A 111 11.66 22.09 4.95
C ILE A 111 10.54 22.43 5.93
N PRO A 112 9.25 22.23 5.57
CA PRO A 112 8.16 22.49 6.49
C PRO A 112 8.16 21.50 7.64
N LYS A 113 7.78 21.97 8.81
CA LYS A 113 7.61 21.09 9.98
C LYS A 113 6.31 20.30 9.83
N ILE A 114 6.40 19.01 10.06
CA ILE A 114 5.23 18.13 10.20
C ILE A 114 4.92 18.09 11.70
N ASP A 115 3.86 18.76 12.10
CA ASP A 115 3.40 18.82 13.49
C ASP A 115 1.99 18.23 13.63
N ASP A 116 1.48 18.25 14.85
CA ASP A 116 0.16 17.70 15.17
C ASP A 116 -0.98 18.40 14.42
N GLU A 117 -0.82 19.67 14.03
CA GLU A 117 -1.84 20.38 13.25
C GLU A 117 -1.94 19.80 11.84
N VAL A 118 -0.80 19.58 11.17
CA VAL A 118 -0.75 18.90 9.88
C VAL A 118 -1.31 17.49 9.98
N LEU A 119 -1.00 16.77 11.05
CA LEU A 119 -1.49 15.41 11.26
C LEU A 119 -3.00 15.32 11.52
N LYS A 120 -3.65 16.38 11.97
CA LYS A 120 -5.11 16.43 12.22
C LYS A 120 -5.93 16.70 10.96
N ILE A 121 -5.33 17.23 9.90
CA ILE A 121 -6.04 17.53 8.65
C ILE A 121 -6.59 16.27 7.96
N PHE A 122 -6.00 15.13 8.23
CA PHE A 122 -6.33 13.84 7.58
C PHE A 122 -7.03 12.85 8.55
#